data_4e05a2b3aea4fd0187b1b62529d404fc
#
_entry.id   4e05a2b3aea4fd0187b1b62529d404fc
#
_cell.length_a   1.000
_cell.length_b   1.000
_cell.length_c   1.000
_cell.angle_alpha   90.00
_cell.angle_beta   90.00
_cell.angle_gamma   90.00
#
_symmetry.space_group_name_H-M   'P 1'
#
loop_
_entity.id
_entity.type
_entity.pdbx_description
1 polymer ?
#
loop_
_entity_poly.entity_id
_entity_poly.type
_entity_poly.pdbx_seq_one_letter_code
_entity_poly.pdbx_strand_id
1 'polypeptide(L)'
;MKKQKLKKAAALAAVVSTVFAVTACGSKADDSSSKAEKSDTVYRTLQEIKEDGTINIGVFSDKNPFGYVDENGTYQGYDVYFANRIGEDLGVDVNFVSTEAANRIEYLQMGKVDLILANFTITDERKEEVDFACHI
;
A
#
# COMPACT_ATOMS: atom_id res chain seq x y z
N MET A 1 52.80 7.09 2.78
CA MET A 1 53.59 6.76 1.56
C MET A 1 52.84 5.74 0.73
N LYS A 2 52.59 5.97 -0.46
CA LYS A 2 52.41 5.52 -1.85
C LYS A 2 50.98 5.82 -2.32
N LYS A 3 50.78 6.83 -3.02
CA LYS A 3 50.76 7.26 -4.42
C LYS A 3 50.61 6.13 -5.45
N GLN A 4 49.59 6.26 -6.28
CA GLN A 4 49.56 6.09 -7.75
C GLN A 4 48.25 5.36 -8.15
N LYS A 5 47.59 5.59 -9.28
CA LYS A 5 47.73 6.52 -10.41
C LYS A 5 46.39 6.51 -11.17
N LEU A 6 46.06 7.67 -11.63
CA LEU A 6 45.03 7.98 -12.65
C LEU A 6 45.37 7.30 -13.98
N LYS A 7 44.40 6.68 -14.65
CA LYS A 7 44.43 6.50 -16.11
C LYS A 7 43.07 6.85 -16.71
N LYS A 8 43.10 7.98 -17.42
CA LYS A 8 42.10 8.38 -18.40
C LYS A 8 42.29 7.54 -19.66
N ALA A 9 41.18 7.12 -20.29
CA ALA A 9 41.16 6.87 -21.72
C ALA A 9 39.74 7.19 -22.23
N ALA A 10 39.71 8.16 -23.12
CA ALA A 10 38.56 8.58 -23.93
C ALA A 10 38.74 7.94 -25.34
N ALA A 11 37.62 7.58 -25.96
CA ALA A 11 37.42 7.48 -27.42
C ALA A 11 35.94 7.11 -27.62
N LEU A 12 35.16 7.92 -28.18
CA LEU A 12 34.83 8.37 -29.53
C LEU A 12 33.82 7.47 -30.26
N ALA A 13 32.63 8.03 -30.41
CA ALA A 13 31.64 8.07 -31.51
C ALA A 13 31.45 6.85 -32.43
N ALA A 14 30.19 6.46 -32.62
CA ALA A 14 29.60 6.26 -33.93
C ALA A 14 28.05 6.31 -33.86
N VAL A 15 27.51 7.25 -34.58
CA VAL A 15 26.10 7.43 -34.97
C VAL A 15 25.79 6.43 -36.06
N VAL A 16 24.74 5.63 -35.94
CA VAL A 16 24.05 5.00 -37.06
C VAL A 16 22.55 5.09 -36.86
N SER A 17 21.98 6.01 -37.62
CA SER A 17 20.54 6.11 -37.89
C SER A 17 20.13 4.99 -38.83
N THR A 18 19.11 4.21 -38.48
CA THR A 18 18.33 3.46 -39.44
C THR A 18 16.85 3.52 -39.07
N VAL A 19 16.13 4.28 -39.88
CA VAL A 19 14.68 4.33 -40.00
C VAL A 19 14.24 3.07 -40.75
N PHE A 20 13.35 2.27 -40.12
CA PHE A 20 12.50 1.33 -40.87
C PHE A 20 11.06 1.51 -40.40
N ALA A 21 10.28 2.14 -41.28
CA ALA A 21 8.83 2.06 -41.26
C ALA A 21 8.40 0.77 -41.93
N VAL A 22 7.62 -0.05 -41.24
CA VAL A 22 6.82 -1.11 -41.88
C VAL A 22 5.44 -1.11 -41.27
N THR A 23 4.48 -0.64 -42.03
CA THR A 23 3.05 -0.87 -41.87
C THR A 23 2.71 -2.31 -42.28
N ALA A 24 2.06 -3.05 -41.38
CA ALA A 24 1.26 -4.21 -41.80
C ALA A 24 0.10 -4.43 -40.79
N CYS A 25 -1.11 -4.26 -41.27
CA CYS A 25 -2.35 -4.77 -40.68
C CYS A 25 -2.34 -6.29 -40.63
N GLY A 26 -2.83 -6.86 -39.52
CA GLY A 26 -3.14 -8.29 -39.43
C GLY A 26 -3.83 -8.61 -38.10
N SER A 27 -5.09 -8.99 -38.19
CA SER A 27 -6.05 -9.24 -37.12
C SER A 27 -5.77 -10.50 -36.30
N LYS A 28 -6.24 -10.48 -35.04
CA LYS A 28 -6.67 -11.57 -34.13
C LYS A 28 -5.60 -12.37 -33.38
N ALA A 29 -5.59 -12.24 -32.12
CA ALA A 29 -6.12 -13.20 -31.13
C ALA A 29 -5.83 -12.68 -29.72
N ASP A 30 -6.85 -12.77 -28.86
CA ASP A 30 -6.80 -12.50 -27.44
C ASP A 30 -5.70 -13.29 -26.76
N ASP A 31 -4.82 -12.59 -26.06
CA ASP A 31 -4.20 -13.07 -24.84
C ASP A 31 -4.06 -11.89 -23.90
N SER A 32 -5.07 -11.78 -23.03
CA SER A 32 -5.15 -10.75 -21.99
C SER A 32 -4.23 -11.12 -20.83
N SER A 33 -2.95 -11.03 -21.07
CA SER A 33 -1.98 -10.91 -19.98
C SER A 33 -2.00 -9.46 -19.52
N SER A 34 -2.89 -9.14 -18.59
CA SER A 34 -2.88 -7.85 -17.91
C SER A 34 -1.62 -7.77 -17.04
N LYS A 35 -0.56 -7.26 -17.64
CA LYS A 35 0.58 -6.72 -16.92
C LYS A 35 0.00 -5.57 -16.10
N ALA A 36 -0.16 -5.79 -14.78
CA ALA A 36 -0.59 -4.75 -13.85
C ALA A 36 0.36 -3.57 -14.01
N GLU A 37 -0.15 -2.49 -14.58
CA GLU A 37 0.52 -1.20 -14.54
C GLU A 37 0.62 -0.83 -13.06
N LYS A 38 1.85 -0.63 -12.60
CA LYS A 38 2.12 -0.12 -11.25
C LYS A 38 1.50 1.27 -11.20
N SER A 39 0.30 1.34 -10.67
CA SER A 39 -0.42 2.59 -10.44
C SER A 39 0.41 3.43 -9.46
N ASP A 40 0.63 4.71 -9.78
CA ASP A 40 1.20 5.70 -8.85
C ASP A 40 0.22 6.03 -7.69
N THR A 41 -0.69 5.12 -7.36
CA THR A 41 -1.59 5.26 -6.23
C THR A 41 -0.84 4.96 -4.94
N VAL A 42 -1.04 5.80 -3.96
CA VAL A 42 -0.52 5.67 -2.60
C VAL A 42 -1.11 4.43 -1.89
N TYR A 43 -2.18 3.88 -2.44
CA TYR A 43 -2.92 2.74 -1.88
C TYR A 43 -2.36 1.41 -2.37
N ARG A 44 -2.13 0.49 -1.44
CA ARG A 44 -1.74 -0.87 -1.77
C ARG A 44 -2.98 -1.70 -2.14
N THR A 45 -2.86 -2.50 -3.19
CA THR A 45 -3.86 -3.50 -3.54
C THR A 45 -3.82 -4.67 -2.55
N LEU A 46 -4.90 -5.46 -2.50
CA LEU A 46 -4.92 -6.67 -1.69
C LEU A 46 -3.81 -7.66 -2.07
N GLN A 47 -3.44 -7.69 -3.34
CA GLN A 47 -2.35 -8.55 -3.82
C GLN A 47 -1.00 -8.07 -3.27
N GLU A 48 -0.71 -6.78 -3.33
CA GLU A 48 0.52 -6.20 -2.78
C GLU A 48 0.61 -6.41 -1.26
N ILE A 49 -0.50 -6.25 -0.52
CA ILE A 49 -0.56 -6.55 0.92
C ILE A 49 -0.19 -8.01 1.20
N LYS A 50 -0.70 -8.96 0.40
CA LYS A 50 -0.40 -10.38 0.55
C LYS A 50 1.05 -10.71 0.16
N GLU A 51 1.60 -10.08 -0.86
CA GLU A 51 2.98 -10.24 -1.28
C GLU A 51 3.95 -9.66 -0.26
N ASP A 52 3.61 -8.53 0.36
CA ASP A 52 4.38 -7.90 1.45
C ASP A 52 4.28 -8.68 2.77
N GLY A 53 3.25 -9.52 2.92
CA GLY A 53 3.00 -10.30 4.12
C GLY A 53 2.56 -9.48 5.33
N THR A 54 2.19 -8.19 5.15
CA THR A 54 1.83 -7.30 6.25
C THR A 54 0.73 -6.32 5.84
N ILE A 55 -0.29 -6.16 6.69
CA ILE A 55 -1.34 -5.14 6.56
C ILE A 55 -1.21 -4.09 7.66
N ASN A 56 -1.29 -2.81 7.29
CA ASN A 56 -1.29 -1.69 8.24
C ASN A 56 -2.72 -1.34 8.62
N ILE A 57 -3.08 -1.51 9.87
CA ILE A 57 -4.44 -1.24 10.36
C ILE A 57 -4.40 -0.12 11.41
N GLY A 58 -5.12 0.97 11.13
CA GLY A 58 -5.31 2.06 12.06
C GLY A 58 -6.35 1.70 13.12
N VAL A 59 -5.95 1.74 14.39
CA VAL A 59 -6.81 1.50 15.55
C VAL A 59 -6.61 2.59 16.60
N PHE A 60 -7.58 2.78 17.48
CA PHE A 60 -7.35 3.61 18.65
C PHE A 60 -6.36 2.96 19.62
N SER A 61 -5.60 3.78 20.34
CA SER A 61 -4.66 3.33 21.37
C SER A 61 -5.07 3.76 22.79
N ASP A 62 -6.18 4.51 22.93
CA ASP A 62 -6.65 5.15 24.17
C ASP A 62 -8.16 5.02 24.40
N LYS A 63 -8.88 4.20 23.64
CA LYS A 63 -10.35 4.07 23.68
C LYS A 63 -10.81 2.68 24.13
N ASN A 64 -10.57 2.36 25.41
CA ASN A 64 -11.11 1.15 26.02
C ASN A 64 -12.67 1.18 26.01
N PRO A 65 -13.38 0.12 25.59
CA PRO A 65 -12.90 -1.23 25.23
C PRO A 65 -12.63 -1.44 23.73
N PHE A 66 -12.68 -0.41 22.90
CA PHE A 66 -12.60 -0.56 21.45
C PHE A 66 -11.17 -0.82 20.96
N GLY A 67 -10.27 0.15 21.19
CA GLY A 67 -8.85 0.04 20.89
C GLY A 67 -8.05 0.77 21.96
N TYR A 68 -7.13 0.09 22.60
CA TYR A 68 -6.26 0.67 23.63
C TYR A 68 -4.95 -0.12 23.73
N VAL A 69 -3.96 0.49 24.33
CA VAL A 69 -2.67 -0.14 24.63
C VAL A 69 -2.62 -0.45 26.12
N ASP A 70 -2.29 -1.68 26.46
CA ASP A 70 -2.16 -2.13 27.85
C ASP A 70 -0.83 -1.67 28.48
N GLU A 71 -0.63 -2.01 29.76
CA GLU A 71 0.56 -1.65 30.53
C GLU A 71 1.86 -2.26 29.95
N ASN A 72 1.75 -3.29 29.13
CA ASN A 72 2.88 -3.97 28.47
C ASN A 72 3.16 -3.39 27.07
N GLY A 73 2.41 -2.37 26.64
CA GLY A 73 2.54 -1.81 25.30
C GLY A 73 1.83 -2.59 24.21
N THR A 74 0.94 -3.54 24.56
CA THR A 74 0.23 -4.39 23.61
C THR A 74 -1.13 -3.81 23.28
N TYR A 75 -1.46 -3.77 21.98
CA TYR A 75 -2.78 -3.37 21.53
C TYR A 75 -3.85 -4.39 21.94
N GLN A 76 -4.95 -3.90 22.47
CA GLN A 76 -6.07 -4.65 23.01
C GLN A 76 -7.39 -4.01 22.59
N GLY A 77 -8.47 -4.79 22.64
CA GLY A 77 -9.82 -4.30 22.46
C GLY A 77 -10.57 -4.93 21.29
N TYR A 78 -11.82 -4.48 21.14
CA TYR A 78 -12.74 -5.01 20.13
C TYR A 78 -12.21 -4.82 18.70
N ASP A 79 -11.78 -3.62 18.35
CA ASP A 79 -11.26 -3.31 17.02
C ASP A 79 -9.96 -4.09 16.73
N VAL A 80 -9.12 -4.27 17.75
CA VAL A 80 -7.87 -5.04 17.66
C VAL A 80 -8.14 -6.53 17.43
N TYR A 81 -9.18 -7.08 18.06
CA TYR A 81 -9.61 -8.45 17.81
C TYR A 81 -9.99 -8.66 16.34
N PHE A 82 -10.80 -7.77 15.77
CA PHE A 82 -11.18 -7.85 14.36
C PHE A 82 -9.99 -7.64 13.42
N ALA A 83 -9.10 -6.72 13.75
CA ALA A 83 -7.88 -6.51 12.98
C ALA A 83 -7.03 -7.78 12.90
N ASN A 84 -6.82 -8.47 14.01
CA ASN A 84 -6.11 -9.75 14.04
C ASN A 84 -6.82 -10.82 13.20
N ARG A 85 -8.16 -10.90 13.27
CA ARG A 85 -8.94 -11.84 12.44
C ARG A 85 -8.77 -11.57 10.95
N ILE A 86 -8.74 -10.29 10.54
CA ILE A 86 -8.48 -9.91 9.15
C ILE A 86 -7.08 -10.37 8.73
N GLY A 87 -6.07 -10.16 9.55
CA GLY A 87 -4.71 -10.64 9.28
C GLY A 87 -4.64 -12.16 9.12
N GLU A 88 -5.28 -12.90 10.04
CA GLU A 88 -5.38 -14.37 9.97
C GLU A 88 -6.07 -14.84 8.68
N ASP A 89 -7.21 -14.25 8.34
CA ASP A 89 -7.99 -14.63 7.15
C ASP A 89 -7.26 -14.30 5.83
N LEU A 90 -6.44 -13.25 5.82
CA LEU A 90 -5.61 -12.86 4.68
C LEU A 90 -4.27 -13.62 4.63
N GLY A 91 -3.85 -14.23 5.74
CA GLY A 91 -2.56 -14.88 5.88
C GLY A 91 -1.39 -13.91 5.94
N VAL A 92 -1.58 -12.74 6.57
CA VAL A 92 -0.57 -11.68 6.73
C VAL A 92 -0.46 -11.22 8.18
N ASP A 93 0.67 -10.64 8.55
CA ASP A 93 0.86 -10.02 9.85
C ASP A 93 0.15 -8.66 9.93
N VAL A 94 -0.37 -8.32 11.11
CA VAL A 94 -1.00 -7.02 11.34
C VAL A 94 -0.02 -6.05 11.99
N ASN A 95 0.22 -4.94 11.31
CA ASN A 95 0.94 -3.80 11.88
C ASN A 95 -0.06 -2.75 12.37
N PHE A 96 -0.16 -2.58 13.68
CA PHE A 96 -1.06 -1.61 14.29
C PHE A 96 -0.50 -0.20 14.21
N VAL A 97 -1.32 0.73 13.71
CA VAL A 97 -1.00 2.16 13.66
C VAL A 97 -1.95 2.90 14.59
N SER A 98 -1.40 3.53 15.64
CA SER A 98 -2.21 4.37 16.52
C SER A 98 -2.83 5.52 15.74
N THR A 99 -4.14 5.66 15.82
CA THR A 99 -4.88 6.73 15.13
C THR A 99 -5.80 7.47 16.10
N GLU A 100 -6.15 8.68 15.70
CA GLU A 100 -7.14 9.50 16.39
C GLU A 100 -8.33 9.77 15.48
N ALA A 101 -9.45 10.22 16.08
CA ALA A 101 -10.68 10.49 15.33
C ALA A 101 -10.48 11.49 14.18
N ALA A 102 -9.59 12.47 14.36
CA ALA A 102 -9.30 13.49 13.35
C ALA A 102 -8.48 12.97 12.17
N ASN A 103 -7.61 11.98 12.36
CA ASN A 103 -6.60 11.57 11.38
C ASN A 103 -7.04 10.38 10.51
N ARG A 104 -8.22 9.81 10.75
CA ARG A 104 -8.64 8.56 10.10
C ARG A 104 -8.67 8.65 8.58
N ILE A 105 -9.31 9.69 8.04
CA ILE A 105 -9.40 9.91 6.58
C ILE A 105 -8.02 10.21 6.02
N GLU A 106 -7.28 11.13 6.63
CA GLU A 106 -5.95 11.51 6.19
C GLU A 106 -5.00 10.31 6.12
N TYR A 107 -5.00 9.43 7.13
CA TYR A 107 -4.13 8.25 7.16
C TYR A 107 -4.45 7.25 6.05
N LEU A 108 -5.73 7.09 5.70
CA LEU A 108 -6.12 6.31 4.53
C LEU A 108 -5.64 6.99 3.24
N GLN A 109 -5.94 8.27 3.05
CA GLN A 109 -5.60 9.01 1.83
C GLN A 109 -4.09 9.10 1.58
N MET A 110 -3.29 9.12 2.63
CA MET A 110 -1.82 9.12 2.53
C MET A 110 -1.21 7.71 2.38
N GLY A 111 -2.01 6.65 2.41
CA GLY A 111 -1.51 5.28 2.39
C GLY A 111 -0.69 4.89 3.63
N LYS A 112 -0.85 5.63 4.72
CA LYS A 112 -0.20 5.29 6.00
C LYS A 112 -0.78 4.03 6.62
N VAL A 113 -2.05 3.79 6.35
CA VAL A 113 -2.79 2.58 6.71
C VAL A 113 -3.57 2.07 5.51
N ASP A 114 -3.81 0.77 5.47
CA ASP A 114 -4.62 0.11 4.45
C ASP A 114 -6.09 0.03 4.87
N LEU A 115 -6.32 0.01 6.18
CA LEU A 115 -7.63 -0.14 6.79
C LEU A 115 -7.72 0.65 8.09
N ILE A 116 -8.92 1.14 8.42
CA ILE A 116 -9.24 1.77 9.72
C ILE A 116 -10.31 0.95 10.44
N LEU A 117 -10.00 0.55 11.67
CA LEU A 117 -10.92 0.01 12.66
C LEU A 117 -10.84 0.87 13.93
N ALA A 118 -11.62 1.94 13.98
CA ALA A 118 -11.53 2.96 15.05
C ALA A 118 -12.86 3.71 15.21
N ASN A 119 -13.97 3.00 15.51
CA ASN A 119 -15.30 3.59 15.68
C ASN A 119 -15.67 4.58 14.57
N PHE A 120 -15.48 4.17 13.32
CA PHE A 120 -15.65 5.05 12.17
C PHE A 120 -17.05 4.94 11.58
N THR A 121 -17.97 5.76 12.10
CA THR A 121 -19.35 5.83 11.63
C THR A 121 -19.42 6.23 10.16
N ILE A 122 -20.21 5.49 9.38
CA ILE A 122 -20.46 5.80 7.98
C ILE A 122 -21.39 7.02 7.90
N THR A 123 -20.96 8.05 7.18
CA THR A 123 -21.77 9.21 6.80
C THR A 123 -21.60 9.48 5.31
N ASP A 124 -22.58 10.17 4.71
CA ASP A 124 -22.50 10.47 3.27
C ASP A 124 -21.29 11.35 2.94
N GLU A 125 -20.96 12.31 3.80
CA GLU A 125 -19.77 13.15 3.67
C GLU A 125 -18.47 12.32 3.65
N ARG A 126 -18.37 11.33 4.54
CA ARG A 126 -17.17 10.47 4.61
C ARG A 126 -17.05 9.50 3.46
N LYS A 127 -18.18 9.08 2.87
CA LYS A 127 -18.20 8.24 1.67
C LYS A 127 -17.68 8.95 0.43
N GLU A 128 -17.66 10.28 0.43
CA GLU A 128 -17.06 11.07 -0.64
C GLU A 128 -15.53 11.02 -0.58
N GLU A 129 -14.96 10.67 0.59
CA GLU A 129 -13.53 10.71 0.84
C GLU A 129 -12.88 9.32 0.90
N VAL A 130 -13.62 8.32 1.39
CA VAL A 130 -13.09 6.96 1.60
C VAL A 130 -14.18 5.90 1.41
N ASP A 131 -13.77 4.70 1.05
CA ASP A 131 -14.64 3.54 0.95
C ASP A 131 -14.91 2.92 2.32
N PHE A 132 -16.10 2.36 2.48
CA PHE A 132 -16.51 1.64 3.67
C PHE A 132 -16.88 0.20 3.33
N ALA A 133 -16.42 -0.74 4.14
CA ALA A 133 -16.98 -2.07 4.16
C ALA A 133 -18.44 -2.03 4.63
N CYS A 134 -19.24 -3.06 4.31
CA CYS A 134 -20.63 -3.12 4.74
C CYS A 134 -20.76 -3.04 6.27
N HIS A 135 -21.94 -2.60 6.73
CA HIS A 135 -22.29 -2.67 8.15
C HIS A 135 -22.25 -4.13 8.65
N ILE A 136 -21.62 -4.31 9.77
CA ILE A 136 -21.66 -5.54 10.55
C ILE A 136 -22.85 -5.46 11.50
#